data_f1338dd85c5ba61431f787dd23a52751
#
_entry.id   f1338dd85c5ba61431f787dd23a52751
#
_cell.length_a   1.000
_cell.length_b   1.000
_cell.length_c   1.000
_cell.angle_alpha   90.00
_cell.angle_beta   90.00
_cell.angle_gamma   90.00
#
_symmetry.space_group_name_H-M   'P 1'
#
loop_
_entity.id
_entity.type
_entity.pdbx_description
1 polymer ?
#
loop_
_entity_poly.entity_id
_entity_poly.type
_entity_poly.pdbx_seq_one_letter_code
_entity_poly.pdbx_strand_id
1 'polypeptide(L)'
;REGHWLRMKNYPGICMKQGCGGYKDYATLESGNSIDFLLKYMKYGFVEAVSALNAEKPSISRVTSLSREVVLPEQSPQDEAVRRYLSMRGFPEKTIDRLESDGLLYQDIHRNAVFRSADADFYEARGTWLGKSFHQCGKKTPDSFWSFCPDGPPQRAYICECAIDAVSLYLIHSRNGMAANNAYCGIAGVANQQTIEKIRAWLPSVLAVDNDAAGEQCRIRNGGIPSLIPQRKDWNEDWISHCC
;
A
#
# COMPACT_ATOMS: atom_id res chain seq x y z
N ARG A 1 -6.54 5.71 -26.93
CA ARG A 1 -6.12 7.12 -27.09
C ARG A 1 -4.79 7.26 -26.35
N GLU A 2 -3.70 7.37 -27.11
CA GLU A 2 -2.37 7.64 -26.58
C GLU A 2 -2.37 9.00 -25.90
N GLY A 3 -1.92 9.07 -24.65
CA GLY A 3 -1.84 10.31 -23.91
C GLY A 3 -0.86 11.28 -24.60
N HIS A 4 -1.29 12.50 -24.86
CA HIS A 4 -0.46 13.51 -25.50
C HIS A 4 0.76 13.86 -24.65
N TRP A 5 1.94 13.63 -25.19
CA TRP A 5 3.19 14.11 -24.63
C TRP A 5 3.46 15.52 -25.11
N LEU A 6 3.69 16.43 -24.18
CA LEU A 6 4.09 17.81 -24.46
C LEU A 6 5.61 17.91 -24.36
N ARG A 7 6.24 18.40 -25.44
CA ARG A 7 7.68 18.69 -25.47
C ARG A 7 7.92 20.13 -25.09
N MET A 8 8.87 20.40 -24.20
CA MET A 8 9.15 21.76 -23.77
C MET A 8 9.99 22.52 -24.80
N LYS A 9 9.57 23.76 -25.15
CA LYS A 9 10.25 24.58 -26.12
C LYS A 9 11.68 24.94 -25.74
N ASN A 10 11.90 25.26 -24.45
CA ASN A 10 13.22 25.69 -23.94
C ASN A 10 14.10 24.53 -23.49
N TYR A 11 13.54 23.32 -23.39
CA TYR A 11 14.22 22.10 -22.96
C TYR A 11 13.78 20.94 -23.86
N PRO A 12 14.31 20.84 -25.08
CA PRO A 12 13.78 19.92 -26.11
C PRO A 12 13.94 18.43 -25.77
N GLY A 13 14.83 18.10 -24.82
CA GLY A 13 14.96 16.75 -24.26
C GLY A 13 13.87 16.35 -23.27
N ILE A 14 13.10 17.33 -22.76
CA ILE A 14 12.10 17.09 -21.72
C ILE A 14 10.72 16.92 -22.33
N CYS A 15 10.08 15.81 -22.00
CA CYS A 15 8.69 15.51 -22.30
C CYS A 15 7.86 15.42 -21.02
N MET A 16 6.68 16.03 -21.05
CA MET A 16 5.67 15.95 -19.97
C MET A 16 4.44 15.24 -20.51
N LYS A 17 3.84 14.38 -19.70
CA LYS A 17 2.56 13.74 -20.03
C LYS A 17 1.42 14.61 -19.50
N GLN A 18 0.54 15.04 -20.37
CA GLN A 18 -0.61 15.86 -19.98
C GLN A 18 -1.48 15.14 -18.96
N GLY A 19 -1.80 15.82 -17.84
CA GLY A 19 -2.64 15.28 -16.77
C GLY A 19 -1.96 14.36 -15.76
N CYS A 20 -0.65 14.04 -15.93
CA CYS A 20 0.05 13.12 -15.01
C CYS A 20 1.02 13.82 -14.05
N GLY A 21 1.28 15.12 -14.20
CA GLY A 21 2.18 15.88 -13.33
C GLY A 21 3.63 15.39 -13.29
N GLY A 22 4.06 14.57 -14.27
CA GLY A 22 5.42 14.03 -14.35
C GLY A 22 6.15 14.44 -15.62
N TYR A 23 7.50 14.41 -15.56
CA TYR A 23 8.36 14.66 -16.72
C TYR A 23 9.37 13.53 -16.92
N LYS A 24 9.89 13.42 -18.14
CA LYS A 24 11.04 12.61 -18.49
C LYS A 24 12.01 13.43 -19.32
N ASP A 25 13.27 13.48 -18.92
CA ASP A 25 14.37 14.06 -19.68
C ASP A 25 15.11 12.93 -20.41
N TYR A 26 14.99 12.93 -21.74
CA TYR A 26 15.64 11.91 -22.58
C TYR A 26 17.12 12.15 -22.80
N ALA A 27 17.66 13.33 -22.44
CA ALA A 27 19.08 13.61 -22.51
C ALA A 27 19.85 13.04 -21.32
N THR A 28 19.24 13.11 -20.13
CA THR A 28 19.84 12.60 -18.87
C THR A 28 19.25 11.28 -18.40
N LEU A 29 18.18 10.79 -19.05
CA LEU A 29 17.36 9.63 -18.67
C LEU A 29 16.65 9.76 -17.32
N GLU A 30 16.62 10.95 -16.74
CA GLU A 30 15.96 11.23 -15.49
C GLU A 30 14.46 11.46 -15.67
N SER A 31 13.73 11.21 -14.61
CA SER A 31 12.30 11.48 -14.53
C SER A 31 11.91 11.98 -13.15
N GLY A 32 10.83 12.72 -13.03
CA GLY A 32 10.36 13.25 -11.77
C GLY A 32 8.93 13.79 -11.88
N ASN A 33 8.44 14.32 -10.78
CA ASN A 33 7.14 14.98 -10.69
C ASN A 33 7.24 16.49 -11.02
N SER A 34 6.13 17.22 -10.93
CA SER A 34 6.08 18.66 -11.20
C SER A 34 6.93 19.48 -10.23
N ILE A 35 7.04 19.05 -8.97
CA ILE A 35 7.89 19.73 -7.96
C ILE A 35 9.35 19.54 -8.35
N ASP A 36 9.77 18.31 -8.65
CA ASP A 36 11.15 18.00 -9.06
C ASP A 36 11.53 18.82 -10.30
N PHE A 37 10.60 19.00 -11.23
CA PHE A 37 10.81 19.85 -12.42
C PHE A 37 11.06 21.31 -12.05
N LEU A 38 10.23 21.89 -11.18
CA LEU A 38 10.37 23.28 -10.76
C LEU A 38 11.67 23.51 -9.99
N LEU A 39 12.06 22.59 -9.10
CA LEU A 39 13.32 22.67 -8.37
C LEU A 39 14.53 22.60 -9.31
N LYS A 40 14.53 21.60 -10.22
CA LYS A 40 15.71 21.30 -11.03
C LYS A 40 15.91 22.27 -12.21
N TYR A 41 14.87 22.50 -12.99
CA TYR A 41 14.95 23.25 -14.25
C TYR A 41 14.54 24.71 -14.10
N MET A 42 13.59 25.00 -13.22
CA MET A 42 13.12 26.36 -12.97
C MET A 42 13.82 27.05 -11.80
N LYS A 43 14.64 26.29 -11.04
CA LYS A 43 15.44 26.79 -9.89
C LYS A 43 14.60 27.39 -8.75
N TYR A 44 13.35 26.94 -8.61
CA TYR A 44 12.49 27.33 -7.49
C TYR A 44 12.98 26.70 -6.19
N GLY A 45 12.78 27.42 -5.06
CA GLY A 45 12.83 26.79 -3.74
C GLY A 45 11.63 25.85 -3.53
N PHE A 46 11.72 24.90 -2.60
CA PHE A 46 10.64 23.92 -2.37
C PHE A 46 9.31 24.59 -2.04
N VAL A 47 9.30 25.57 -1.12
CA VAL A 47 8.09 26.31 -0.73
C VAL A 47 7.51 27.08 -1.90
N GLU A 48 8.37 27.70 -2.70
CA GLU A 48 7.99 28.47 -3.90
C GLU A 48 7.39 27.54 -4.97
N ALA A 49 8.00 26.38 -5.21
CA ALA A 49 7.48 25.38 -6.16
C ALA A 49 6.08 24.89 -5.74
N VAL A 50 5.89 24.59 -4.46
CA VAL A 50 4.58 24.16 -3.92
C VAL A 50 3.55 25.29 -4.06
N SER A 51 3.93 26.54 -3.75
CA SER A 51 3.06 27.71 -3.85
C SER A 51 2.65 27.97 -5.30
N ALA A 52 3.58 27.87 -6.26
CA ALA A 52 3.31 28.07 -7.68
C ALA A 52 2.31 27.01 -8.19
N LEU A 53 2.51 25.73 -7.85
CA LEU A 53 1.59 24.67 -8.25
C LEU A 53 0.20 24.78 -7.60
N ASN A 54 0.11 25.37 -6.40
CA ASN A 54 -1.17 25.63 -5.75
C ASN A 54 -1.90 26.87 -6.29
N ALA A 55 -1.18 27.89 -6.72
CA ALA A 55 -1.74 29.10 -7.29
C ALA A 55 -2.41 28.86 -8.66
N GLU A 56 -1.88 27.91 -9.45
CA GLU A 56 -2.43 27.53 -10.75
C GLU A 56 -3.57 26.49 -10.68
N LYS A 57 -3.98 26.08 -9.50
CA LYS A 57 -5.19 25.25 -9.39
C LYS A 57 -6.40 26.12 -9.77
N PRO A 58 -7.06 25.89 -10.92
CA PRO A 58 -8.46 26.28 -11.03
C PRO A 58 -9.14 25.65 -9.80
N SER A 59 -10.03 26.39 -9.16
CA SER A 59 -10.84 25.89 -8.04
C SER A 59 -11.58 24.64 -8.53
N ILE A 60 -10.90 23.51 -8.48
CA ILE A 60 -11.53 22.22 -8.55
C ILE A 60 -12.28 22.17 -7.23
N SER A 61 -13.54 22.58 -7.26
CA SER A 61 -14.51 22.16 -6.26
C SER A 61 -14.16 20.72 -5.94
N ARG A 62 -13.94 20.42 -4.66
CA ARG A 62 -13.78 19.05 -4.17
C ARG A 62 -14.82 18.24 -4.91
N VAL A 63 -14.40 17.53 -5.94
CA VAL A 63 -15.20 16.46 -6.51
C VAL A 63 -15.35 15.54 -5.33
N THR A 64 -16.53 15.62 -4.70
CA THR A 64 -17.02 14.58 -3.80
C THR A 64 -16.68 13.30 -4.50
N SER A 65 -15.84 12.50 -3.87
CA SER A 65 -15.28 11.28 -4.44
C SER A 65 -16.44 10.47 -5.01
N LEU A 66 -16.64 10.55 -6.32
CA LEU A 66 -17.45 9.57 -7.03
C LEU A 66 -16.82 8.24 -6.63
N SER A 67 -17.57 7.41 -5.93
CA SER A 67 -17.17 6.07 -5.57
C SER A 67 -16.74 5.38 -6.87
N ARG A 68 -15.44 5.26 -7.09
CA ARG A 68 -14.92 4.54 -8.26
C ARG A 68 -15.22 3.07 -7.99
N GLU A 69 -15.92 2.44 -8.92
CA GLU A 69 -16.04 0.99 -8.90
C GLU A 69 -14.63 0.39 -8.89
N VAL A 70 -14.34 -0.43 -7.88
CA VAL A 70 -13.05 -1.12 -7.79
C VAL A 70 -13.10 -2.27 -8.77
N VAL A 71 -12.35 -2.18 -9.85
CA VAL A 71 -12.16 -3.30 -10.76
C VAL A 71 -11.08 -4.20 -10.17
N LEU A 72 -11.50 -5.35 -9.63
CA LEU A 72 -10.56 -6.34 -9.11
C LEU A 72 -9.76 -6.96 -10.27
N PRO A 73 -8.45 -7.27 -10.06
CA PRO A 73 -7.69 -8.07 -11.00
C PRO A 73 -8.38 -9.40 -11.29
N GLU A 74 -8.39 -9.82 -12.56
CA GLU A 74 -9.02 -11.08 -12.99
C GLU A 74 -8.33 -12.26 -12.31
N GLN A 75 -9.15 -13.12 -11.68
CA GLN A 75 -8.65 -14.29 -10.95
C GLN A 75 -8.21 -15.38 -11.93
N SER A 76 -7.02 -15.95 -11.69
CA SER A 76 -6.53 -17.15 -12.36
C SER A 76 -7.18 -18.41 -11.76
N PRO A 77 -7.43 -19.46 -12.55
CA PRO A 77 -7.80 -20.77 -12.01
C PRO A 77 -6.63 -21.50 -11.31
N GLN A 78 -5.42 -20.97 -11.43
CA GLN A 78 -4.19 -21.50 -10.83
C GLN A 78 -3.76 -20.61 -9.67
N ASP A 79 -3.06 -21.17 -8.68
CA ASP A 79 -2.59 -20.48 -7.46
C ASP A 79 -1.10 -20.74 -7.12
N GLU A 80 -0.42 -21.62 -7.88
CA GLU A 80 0.91 -22.14 -7.51
C GLU A 80 1.99 -21.05 -7.38
N ALA A 81 1.89 -19.95 -8.17
CA ALA A 81 2.87 -18.89 -8.10
C ALA A 81 2.73 -18.09 -6.80
N VAL A 82 1.49 -17.84 -6.36
CA VAL A 82 1.18 -17.15 -5.11
C VAL A 82 1.54 -18.04 -3.92
N ARG A 83 1.18 -19.32 -3.93
CA ARG A 83 1.54 -20.26 -2.86
C ARG A 83 3.04 -20.36 -2.68
N ARG A 84 3.80 -20.51 -3.78
CA ARG A 84 5.27 -20.52 -3.75
C ARG A 84 5.82 -19.22 -3.18
N TYR A 85 5.33 -18.08 -3.64
CA TYR A 85 5.77 -16.77 -3.17
C TYR A 85 5.54 -16.58 -1.67
N LEU A 86 4.37 -16.94 -1.17
CA LEU A 86 4.05 -16.82 0.26
C LEU A 86 4.78 -17.86 1.12
N SER A 87 5.00 -19.08 0.61
CA SER A 87 5.86 -20.07 1.27
C SER A 87 7.30 -19.57 1.43
N MET A 88 7.85 -18.89 0.41
CA MET A 88 9.17 -18.23 0.51
C MET A 88 9.19 -17.07 1.52
N ARG A 89 8.01 -16.49 1.81
CA ARG A 89 7.79 -15.51 2.87
C ARG A 89 7.55 -16.14 4.25
N GLY A 90 7.70 -17.47 4.34
CA GLY A 90 7.53 -18.23 5.59
C GLY A 90 6.07 -18.50 5.98
N PHE A 91 5.09 -18.26 5.12
CA PHE A 91 3.69 -18.52 5.46
C PHE A 91 3.41 -20.02 5.45
N PRO A 92 2.85 -20.56 6.56
CA PRO A 92 2.39 -21.93 6.60
C PRO A 92 1.26 -22.19 5.59
N GLU A 93 1.24 -23.36 4.97
CA GLU A 93 0.22 -23.75 3.99
C GLU A 93 -1.20 -23.56 4.52
N LYS A 94 -1.47 -24.00 5.75
CA LYS A 94 -2.76 -23.80 6.43
C LYS A 94 -3.20 -22.34 6.53
N THR A 95 -2.26 -21.39 6.58
CA THR A 95 -2.57 -19.96 6.62
C THR A 95 -2.92 -19.47 5.23
N ILE A 96 -2.22 -19.94 4.20
CA ILE A 96 -2.54 -19.65 2.79
C ILE A 96 -3.92 -20.18 2.45
N ASP A 97 -4.19 -21.47 2.77
CA ASP A 97 -5.51 -22.11 2.57
C ASP A 97 -6.63 -21.33 3.25
N ARG A 98 -6.39 -20.84 4.45
CA ARG A 98 -7.36 -20.04 5.19
C ARG A 98 -7.65 -18.71 4.49
N LEU A 99 -6.62 -17.99 4.05
CA LEU A 99 -6.80 -16.71 3.35
C LEU A 99 -7.54 -16.90 2.02
N GLU A 100 -7.25 -17.97 1.30
CA GLU A 100 -7.94 -18.30 0.04
C GLU A 100 -9.39 -18.71 0.30
N SER A 101 -9.65 -19.57 1.28
CA SER A 101 -11.02 -20.02 1.63
C SER A 101 -11.90 -18.90 2.14
N ASP A 102 -11.32 -17.93 2.86
CA ASP A 102 -12.03 -16.73 3.31
C ASP A 102 -12.19 -15.69 2.18
N GLY A 103 -11.67 -15.96 0.98
CA GLY A 103 -11.72 -15.08 -0.18
C GLY A 103 -10.89 -13.80 -0.03
N LEU A 104 -9.91 -13.79 0.87
CA LEU A 104 -9.04 -12.66 1.17
C LEU A 104 -7.75 -12.65 0.34
N LEU A 105 -7.46 -13.74 -0.38
CA LEU A 105 -6.27 -13.95 -1.21
C LEU A 105 -6.63 -14.74 -2.45
N TYR A 106 -6.06 -14.37 -3.60
CA TYR A 106 -6.09 -15.18 -4.82
C TYR A 106 -4.91 -14.81 -5.74
N GLN A 107 -4.67 -15.65 -6.76
CA GLN A 107 -3.74 -15.35 -7.85
C GLN A 107 -4.49 -14.69 -9.01
N ASP A 108 -3.95 -13.58 -9.57
CA ASP A 108 -4.48 -13.01 -10.81
C ASP A 108 -3.90 -13.72 -12.05
N ILE A 109 -4.45 -13.41 -13.23
CA ILE A 109 -3.98 -13.95 -14.52
C ILE A 109 -2.52 -13.59 -14.85
N HIS A 110 -1.96 -12.58 -14.17
CA HIS A 110 -0.56 -12.17 -14.30
C HIS A 110 0.34 -12.79 -13.22
N ARG A 111 -0.20 -13.74 -12.44
CA ARG A 111 0.49 -14.46 -11.36
C ARG A 111 0.86 -13.56 -10.16
N ASN A 112 0.18 -12.44 -9.96
CA ASN A 112 0.36 -11.62 -8.77
C ASN A 112 -0.48 -12.18 -7.60
N ALA A 113 0.01 -12.00 -6.38
CA ALA A 113 -0.75 -12.22 -5.16
C ALA A 113 -1.70 -11.04 -4.93
N VAL A 114 -3.00 -11.29 -4.96
CA VAL A 114 -4.02 -10.27 -4.75
C VAL A 114 -4.67 -10.49 -3.39
N PHE A 115 -4.41 -9.57 -2.48
CA PHE A 115 -5.08 -9.48 -1.19
C PHE A 115 -6.28 -8.54 -1.35
N ARG A 116 -7.50 -9.06 -1.18
CA ARG A 116 -8.73 -8.26 -1.32
C ARG A 116 -9.50 -8.22 0.00
N SER A 117 -10.23 -7.13 0.27
CA SER A 117 -11.17 -7.06 1.38
C SER A 117 -12.39 -7.98 1.13
N ALA A 118 -13.05 -8.42 2.20
CA ALA A 118 -14.20 -9.31 2.11
C ALA A 118 -15.35 -8.72 1.26
N ASP A 119 -15.58 -7.42 1.34
CA ASP A 119 -16.59 -6.66 0.59
C ASP A 119 -16.11 -6.19 -0.80
N ALA A 120 -14.88 -6.57 -1.20
CA ALA A 120 -14.28 -6.23 -2.48
C ALA A 120 -14.15 -4.71 -2.76
N ASP A 121 -14.12 -3.89 -1.73
CA ASP A 121 -13.92 -2.43 -1.83
C ASP A 121 -12.44 -2.01 -1.81
N PHE A 122 -11.55 -2.99 -1.62
CA PHE A 122 -10.11 -2.84 -1.57
C PHE A 122 -9.39 -4.05 -2.15
N TYR A 123 -8.29 -3.81 -2.84
CA TYR A 123 -7.27 -4.84 -3.10
C TYR A 123 -5.86 -4.26 -3.07
N GLU A 124 -4.90 -5.13 -2.75
CA GLU A 124 -3.48 -4.92 -2.88
C GLU A 124 -2.88 -6.09 -3.65
N ALA A 125 -2.26 -5.82 -4.80
CA ALA A 125 -1.60 -6.82 -5.64
C ALA A 125 -0.08 -6.72 -5.54
N ARG A 126 0.58 -7.84 -5.30
CA ARG A 126 2.04 -7.98 -5.19
C ARG A 126 2.56 -8.96 -6.21
N GLY A 127 3.59 -8.55 -6.96
CA GLY A 127 4.26 -9.43 -7.91
C GLY A 127 4.96 -10.59 -7.21
N THR A 128 4.82 -11.80 -7.78
CA THR A 128 5.45 -13.01 -7.25
C THR A 128 6.80 -13.33 -7.91
N TRP A 129 7.24 -12.54 -8.90
CA TRP A 129 8.49 -12.76 -9.62
C TRP A 129 9.67 -12.17 -8.85
N LEU A 130 10.68 -13.00 -8.59
CA LEU A 130 11.95 -12.55 -8.02
C LEU A 130 12.63 -11.56 -8.98
N GLY A 131 13.08 -10.43 -8.45
CA GLY A 131 13.81 -9.41 -9.23
C GLY A 131 12.94 -8.36 -9.93
N LYS A 132 11.61 -8.48 -9.92
CA LYS A 132 10.70 -7.43 -10.37
C LYS A 132 9.74 -7.04 -9.25
N SER A 133 9.90 -5.82 -8.74
CA SER A 133 8.93 -5.26 -7.82
C SER A 133 7.68 -4.82 -8.58
N PHE A 134 6.54 -5.44 -8.27
CA PHE A 134 5.22 -4.98 -8.72
C PHE A 134 4.34 -4.76 -7.49
N HIS A 135 3.72 -3.60 -7.43
CA HIS A 135 2.74 -3.25 -6.40
C HIS A 135 1.62 -2.43 -7.04
N GLN A 136 0.40 -2.83 -6.81
CA GLN A 136 -0.79 -2.11 -7.23
C GLN A 136 -1.83 -2.15 -6.11
N CYS A 137 -2.59 -1.07 -5.95
CA CYS A 137 -3.66 -0.98 -4.98
C CYS A 137 -4.89 -0.35 -5.62
N GLY A 138 -6.06 -0.90 -5.36
CA GLY A 138 -7.37 -0.33 -5.71
C GLY A 138 -8.22 -0.13 -4.47
N LYS A 139 -8.87 1.04 -4.38
CA LYS A 139 -9.73 1.43 -3.25
C LYS A 139 -11.02 2.04 -3.79
N LYS A 140 -12.17 1.61 -3.28
CA LYS A 140 -13.47 2.20 -3.57
C LYS A 140 -13.60 3.58 -2.93
N THR A 141 -13.12 3.69 -1.70
CA THR A 141 -13.01 4.93 -0.95
C THR A 141 -11.57 5.09 -0.44
N PRO A 142 -11.09 6.31 -0.17
CA PRO A 142 -9.73 6.52 0.32
C PRO A 142 -9.42 5.79 1.63
N ASP A 143 -10.45 5.47 2.40
CA ASP A 143 -10.39 4.80 3.69
C ASP A 143 -10.60 3.28 3.63
N SER A 144 -10.79 2.69 2.44
CA SER A 144 -10.86 1.23 2.28
C SER A 144 -9.53 0.56 2.63
N PHE A 145 -9.60 -0.62 3.25
CA PHE A 145 -8.42 -1.38 3.71
C PHE A 145 -8.71 -2.90 3.69
N TRP A 146 -7.65 -3.67 3.75
CA TRP A 146 -7.69 -5.12 3.93
C TRP A 146 -7.68 -5.48 5.42
N SER A 147 -8.44 -6.52 5.80
CA SER A 147 -8.40 -7.05 7.17
C SER A 147 -8.55 -8.56 7.22
N PHE A 148 -7.87 -9.17 8.19
CA PHE A 148 -7.92 -10.58 8.51
C PHE A 148 -8.26 -10.75 9.98
N CYS A 149 -9.37 -11.46 10.28
CA CYS A 149 -9.88 -11.70 11.63
C CYS A 149 -10.03 -13.21 11.85
N PRO A 150 -8.93 -13.94 12.14
CA PRO A 150 -8.93 -15.41 12.10
C PRO A 150 -9.72 -16.08 13.21
N ASP A 151 -9.86 -15.45 14.38
CA ASP A 151 -10.30 -16.10 15.62
C ASP A 151 -11.61 -15.50 16.17
N GLY A 152 -12.54 -15.13 15.28
CA GLY A 152 -13.86 -14.62 15.67
C GLY A 152 -13.95 -13.09 15.73
N PRO A 153 -14.97 -12.53 16.39
CA PRO A 153 -15.19 -11.10 16.43
C PRO A 153 -14.02 -10.36 17.07
N PRO A 154 -13.36 -9.43 16.36
CA PRO A 154 -12.17 -8.77 16.88
C PRO A 154 -12.52 -7.73 17.97
N GLN A 155 -11.64 -7.61 18.95
CA GLN A 155 -11.71 -6.62 20.03
C GLN A 155 -10.61 -5.56 19.92
N ARG A 156 -9.60 -5.80 19.08
CA ARG A 156 -8.47 -4.89 18.81
C ARG A 156 -8.02 -5.01 17.38
N ALA A 157 -7.56 -3.90 16.80
CA ALA A 157 -6.97 -3.86 15.47
C ALA A 157 -5.47 -3.57 15.52
N TYR A 158 -4.67 -4.31 14.76
CA TYR A 158 -3.27 -4.01 14.47
C TYR A 158 -3.18 -3.44 13.05
N ILE A 159 -2.66 -2.22 12.92
CA ILE A 159 -2.58 -1.49 11.66
C ILE A 159 -1.18 -1.63 11.09
N CYS A 160 -1.04 -2.46 10.07
CA CYS A 160 0.21 -2.75 9.35
C CYS A 160 0.25 -2.02 8.01
N GLU A 161 1.45 -1.85 7.46
CA GLU A 161 1.62 -1.15 6.19
C GLU A 161 1.01 -1.91 5.01
N CYS A 162 1.10 -3.23 4.98
CA CYS A 162 0.55 -4.07 3.93
C CYS A 162 -0.08 -5.36 4.48
N ALA A 163 -0.78 -6.10 3.60
CA ALA A 163 -1.42 -7.37 3.96
C ALA A 163 -0.40 -8.45 4.37
N ILE A 164 0.79 -8.49 3.73
CA ILE A 164 1.86 -9.44 4.08
C ILE A 164 2.34 -9.21 5.52
N ASP A 165 2.56 -7.95 5.92
CA ASP A 165 2.97 -7.62 7.29
C ASP A 165 1.87 -7.93 8.30
N ALA A 166 0.62 -7.66 7.95
CA ALA A 166 -0.53 -7.99 8.78
C ALA A 166 -0.63 -9.49 9.06
N VAL A 167 -0.46 -10.35 8.04
CA VAL A 167 -0.45 -11.81 8.22
C VAL A 167 0.80 -12.27 8.99
N SER A 168 1.96 -11.66 8.74
CA SER A 168 3.19 -11.98 9.45
C SER A 168 3.07 -11.70 10.95
N LEU A 169 2.50 -10.55 11.31
CA LEU A 169 2.22 -10.22 12.71
C LEU A 169 1.20 -11.18 13.34
N TYR A 170 0.16 -11.59 12.59
CA TYR A 170 -0.74 -12.64 13.06
C TYR A 170 0.00 -13.94 13.37
N LEU A 171 0.92 -14.37 12.51
CA LEU A 171 1.69 -15.60 12.71
C LEU A 171 2.60 -15.51 13.95
N ILE A 172 3.24 -14.36 14.17
CA ILE A 172 4.03 -14.08 15.38
C ILE A 172 3.12 -14.15 16.62
N HIS A 173 1.97 -13.50 16.59
CA HIS A 173 1.01 -13.51 17.70
C HIS A 173 0.42 -14.90 17.94
N SER A 174 0.10 -15.66 16.89
CA SER A 174 -0.40 -17.03 16.99
C SER A 174 0.60 -17.95 17.67
N ARG A 175 1.88 -17.86 17.29
CA ARG A 175 2.96 -18.62 17.92
C ARG A 175 3.11 -18.32 19.40
N ASN A 176 2.85 -17.08 19.80
CA ASN A 176 2.98 -16.61 21.18
C ASN A 176 1.66 -16.68 21.98
N GLY A 177 0.59 -17.27 21.42
CA GLY A 177 -0.72 -17.36 22.09
C GLY A 177 -1.45 -16.02 22.23
N MET A 178 -1.10 -15.01 21.43
CA MET A 178 -1.65 -13.64 21.52
C MET A 178 -2.59 -13.29 20.36
N ALA A 179 -2.92 -14.25 19.48
CA ALA A 179 -3.67 -13.95 18.26
C ALA A 179 -5.18 -13.78 18.46
N ALA A 180 -5.73 -14.32 19.57
CA ALA A 180 -7.17 -14.40 19.78
C ALA A 180 -7.85 -13.01 19.76
N ASN A 181 -9.01 -12.95 19.09
CA ASN A 181 -9.89 -11.77 19.02
C ASN A 181 -9.21 -10.49 18.50
N ASN A 182 -8.28 -10.62 17.55
CA ASN A 182 -7.61 -9.49 16.92
C ASN A 182 -7.97 -9.39 15.44
N ALA A 183 -8.03 -8.15 14.93
CA ALA A 183 -8.02 -7.82 13.51
C ALA A 183 -6.61 -7.40 13.09
N TYR A 184 -6.13 -7.94 11.98
CA TYR A 184 -4.85 -7.57 11.37
C TYR A 184 -5.16 -6.83 10.08
N CYS A 185 -4.83 -5.54 10.02
CA CYS A 185 -5.24 -4.65 8.94
C CYS A 185 -4.05 -4.21 8.09
N GLY A 186 -4.13 -4.40 6.76
CA GLY A 186 -3.19 -3.87 5.78
C GLY A 186 -3.78 -2.64 5.10
N ILE A 187 -3.07 -1.50 5.16
CA ILE A 187 -3.60 -0.20 4.67
C ILE A 187 -3.03 0.24 3.33
N ALA A 188 -2.11 -0.54 2.74
CA ALA A 188 -1.37 -0.24 1.51
C ALA A 188 -0.70 1.14 1.53
N GLY A 189 0.16 1.34 2.53
CA GLY A 189 0.99 2.53 2.72
C GLY A 189 0.53 3.46 3.84
N VAL A 190 1.50 3.93 4.62
CA VAL A 190 1.31 4.70 5.88
C VAL A 190 0.86 6.15 5.70
N ALA A 191 0.79 6.65 4.47
CA ALA A 191 0.37 8.03 4.21
C ALA A 191 -1.16 8.23 4.33
N ASN A 192 -1.94 7.15 4.40
CA ASN A 192 -3.40 7.21 4.37
C ASN A 192 -4.00 7.38 5.76
N GLN A 193 -4.05 8.63 6.22
CA GLN A 193 -4.59 8.98 7.53
C GLN A 193 -6.07 8.62 7.67
N GLN A 194 -6.89 8.75 6.61
CA GLN A 194 -8.32 8.44 6.65
C GLN A 194 -8.57 6.96 6.97
N THR A 195 -7.75 6.05 6.42
CA THR A 195 -7.83 4.63 6.73
C THR A 195 -7.52 4.35 8.21
N ILE A 196 -6.48 4.99 8.76
CA ILE A 196 -6.12 4.85 10.17
C ILE A 196 -7.27 5.32 11.07
N GLU A 197 -7.87 6.46 10.76
CA GLU A 197 -9.01 7.02 11.49
C GLU A 197 -10.24 6.10 11.43
N LYS A 198 -10.54 5.52 10.26
CA LYS A 198 -11.63 4.55 10.10
C LYS A 198 -11.42 3.30 10.96
N ILE A 199 -10.21 2.73 10.96
CA ILE A 199 -9.90 1.56 11.78
C ILE A 199 -10.01 1.89 13.27
N ARG A 200 -9.53 3.06 13.70
CA ARG A 200 -9.68 3.54 15.09
C ARG A 200 -11.13 3.75 15.51
N ALA A 201 -11.98 4.19 14.60
CA ALA A 201 -13.42 4.33 14.87
C ALA A 201 -14.12 2.96 14.99
N TRP A 202 -13.56 1.93 14.35
CA TRP A 202 -14.05 0.56 14.42
C TRP A 202 -13.61 -0.17 15.70
N LEU A 203 -12.29 -0.12 16.04
CA LEU A 203 -11.73 -0.88 17.17
C LEU A 203 -10.60 -0.10 17.87
N PRO A 204 -10.39 -0.35 19.19
CA PRO A 204 -9.14 0.01 19.85
C PRO A 204 -7.94 -0.47 19.02
N SER A 205 -7.04 0.43 18.64
CA SER A 205 -6.03 0.16 17.63
C SER A 205 -4.61 0.27 18.16
N VAL A 206 -3.70 -0.50 17.55
CA VAL A 206 -2.25 -0.45 17.72
C VAL A 206 -1.63 -0.21 16.36
N LEU A 207 -0.75 0.79 16.24
CA LEU A 207 0.07 0.99 15.04
C LEU A 207 1.17 -0.07 15.02
N ALA A 208 1.18 -0.87 13.97
CA ALA A 208 2.17 -1.92 13.73
C ALA A 208 2.81 -1.72 12.35
N VAL A 209 3.22 -0.48 12.06
CA VAL A 209 3.86 -0.07 10.80
C VAL A 209 5.36 -0.36 10.83
N ASP A 210 6.00 -0.36 9.66
CA ASP A 210 7.40 -0.72 9.46
C ASP A 210 8.37 0.11 10.32
N ASN A 211 9.54 -0.45 10.58
CA ASN A 211 10.64 0.19 11.30
C ASN A 211 11.54 0.95 10.33
N ASP A 212 10.95 1.93 9.65
CA ASP A 212 11.65 2.82 8.73
C ASP A 212 11.22 4.29 8.93
N ALA A 213 11.77 5.20 8.12
CA ALA A 213 11.47 6.62 8.23
C ALA A 213 9.99 6.96 7.97
N ALA A 214 9.30 6.22 7.10
CA ALA A 214 7.89 6.45 6.80
C ALA A 214 7.01 5.98 7.97
N GLY A 215 7.31 4.79 8.53
CA GLY A 215 6.65 4.27 9.72
C GLY A 215 6.87 5.16 10.93
N GLU A 216 8.07 5.70 11.13
CA GLU A 216 8.34 6.66 12.22
C GLU A 216 7.51 7.94 12.09
N GLN A 217 7.43 8.51 10.88
CA GLN A 217 6.58 9.68 10.63
C GLN A 217 5.09 9.37 10.85
N CYS A 218 4.66 8.15 10.54
CA CYS A 218 3.29 7.70 10.83
C CYS A 218 3.05 7.63 12.34
N ARG A 219 3.96 7.06 13.12
CA ARG A 219 3.88 7.00 14.58
C ARG A 219 3.84 8.39 15.21
N ILE A 220 4.71 9.29 14.77
CA ILE A 220 4.72 10.69 15.25
C ILE A 220 3.38 11.37 14.99
N ARG A 221 2.84 11.28 13.78
CA ARG A 221 1.53 11.88 13.42
C ARG A 221 0.38 11.31 14.24
N ASN A 222 0.49 10.08 14.68
CA ASN A 222 -0.55 9.35 15.40
C ASN A 222 -0.15 9.04 16.85
N GLY A 223 0.58 9.93 17.52
CA GLY A 223 1.17 9.74 18.84
C GLY A 223 0.18 9.40 19.97
N GLY A 224 -1.14 9.51 19.73
CA GLY A 224 -2.18 9.03 20.65
C GLY A 224 -2.56 7.55 20.47
N ILE A 225 -1.95 6.82 19.52
CA ILE A 225 -2.18 5.41 19.29
C ILE A 225 -0.97 4.61 19.82
N PRO A 226 -1.16 3.58 20.66
CA PRO A 226 -0.09 2.67 21.04
C PRO A 226 0.61 2.10 19.80
N SER A 227 1.93 1.94 19.86
CA SER A 227 2.71 1.43 18.75
C SER A 227 3.41 0.13 19.12
N LEU A 228 3.43 -0.82 18.19
CA LEU A 228 4.26 -2.01 18.19
C LEU A 228 5.22 -1.89 16.99
N ILE A 229 6.50 -2.07 17.22
CA ILE A 229 7.55 -1.82 16.22
C ILE A 229 8.26 -3.15 15.94
N PRO A 230 8.42 -3.58 14.67
CA PRO A 230 9.20 -4.77 14.37
C PRO A 230 10.67 -4.57 14.74
N GLN A 231 11.35 -5.65 15.09
CA GLN A 231 12.79 -5.62 15.46
C GLN A 231 13.66 -5.42 14.22
N ARG A 232 13.20 -5.94 13.07
CA ARG A 232 13.83 -5.75 11.75
C ARG A 232 13.13 -4.61 11.01
N LYS A 233 13.23 -4.59 9.69
CA LYS A 233 12.62 -3.57 8.85
C LYS A 233 11.09 -3.65 8.88
N ASP A 234 10.54 -4.85 8.73
CA ASP A 234 9.12 -5.12 8.65
C ASP A 234 8.73 -6.41 9.39
N TRP A 235 7.43 -6.67 9.53
CA TRP A 235 6.94 -7.86 10.24
C TRP A 235 7.21 -9.16 9.51
N ASN A 236 7.35 -9.13 8.19
CA ASN A 236 7.70 -10.34 7.45
C ASN A 236 9.16 -10.74 7.66
N GLU A 237 10.08 -9.78 7.72
CA GLU A 237 11.47 -10.06 8.09
C GLU A 237 11.57 -10.62 9.52
N ASP A 238 10.81 -10.07 10.46
CA ASP A 238 10.75 -10.60 11.83
C ASP A 238 10.21 -12.04 11.82
N TRP A 239 9.10 -12.29 11.13
CA TRP A 239 8.52 -13.63 11.04
C TRP A 239 9.50 -14.65 10.47
N ILE A 240 10.15 -14.35 9.33
CA ILE A 240 11.12 -15.24 8.70
C ILE A 240 12.27 -15.55 9.65
N SER A 241 12.75 -14.56 10.40
CA SER A 241 13.84 -14.77 11.37
C SER A 241 13.48 -15.69 12.54
N HIS A 242 12.19 -15.86 12.82
CA HIS A 242 11.70 -16.81 13.82
C HIS A 242 11.47 -18.21 13.27
N CYS A 243 11.46 -18.39 11.94
CA CYS A 243 11.29 -19.68 11.27
C CYS A 243 12.62 -20.40 11.00
N CYS A 244 13.75 -19.67 11.07
CA CYS A 244 15.11 -20.20 10.99
C CYS A 244 15.62 -20.50 12.39
#